data_48adac30316d1ff98fc57c22895de53d
#
_entry.id   48adac30316d1ff98fc57c22895de53d
#
_cell.length_a   1.000
_cell.length_b   1.000
_cell.length_c   1.000
_cell.angle_alpha   90.00
_cell.angle_beta   90.00
_cell.angle_gamma   90.00
#
_symmetry.space_group_name_H-M   'P 1'
#
loop_
_entity.id
_entity.type
_entity.pdbx_description
1 polymer ?
#
loop_
_entity_poly.entity_id
_entity_poly.type
_entity_poly.pdbx_seq_one_letter_code
_entity_poly.pdbx_strand_id
1 'polypeptide(L)' 'ELKEKTRTELFSSAMVKDEEHNYGIVTEIEPKIVIKGVVNGGFMPMPSEETIATFNSVLDMVDAGWVLD' A
#
# COMPACT_ATOMS: atom_id res chain seq x y z
N GLU A 1 10.68 -10.48 -7.59
CA GLU A 1 10.27 -9.57 -8.65
C GLU A 1 9.35 -8.46 -8.14
N LEU A 2 8.16 -8.80 -7.66
CA LEU A 2 7.25 -7.78 -7.15
C LEU A 2 7.80 -7.07 -5.92
N LYS A 3 8.52 -7.78 -5.07
CA LYS A 3 9.11 -7.19 -3.89
C LYS A 3 10.18 -6.17 -4.24
N GLU A 4 11.02 -6.50 -5.21
CA GLU A 4 12.06 -5.58 -5.65
C GLU A 4 11.45 -4.36 -6.36
N LYS A 5 10.44 -4.59 -7.19
CA LYS A 5 9.73 -3.52 -7.86
C LYS A 5 9.06 -2.60 -6.85
N THR A 6 8.46 -3.15 -5.82
CA THR A 6 7.84 -2.37 -4.75
C THR A 6 8.86 -1.46 -4.07
N ARG A 7 10.06 -1.96 -3.81
CA ARG A 7 11.11 -1.19 -3.17
C ARG A 7 11.58 0.00 -4.00
N THR A 8 11.55 -0.13 -5.32
CA THR A 8 12.09 0.89 -6.22
C THR A 8 11.03 1.82 -6.81
N GLU A 9 9.79 1.36 -6.89
CA GLU A 9 8.73 2.09 -7.58
C GLU A 9 7.57 2.53 -6.70
N LEU A 10 7.66 2.33 -5.38
CA LEU A 10 6.59 2.73 -4.48
C LEU A 10 6.41 4.26 -4.49
N PHE A 11 5.17 4.70 -4.60
CA PHE A 11 4.83 6.13 -4.59
C PHE A 11 3.49 6.31 -3.89
N SER A 12 3.19 7.55 -3.47
CA SER A 12 1.90 7.84 -2.85
C SER A 12 0.79 7.65 -3.87
N SER A 13 -0.34 7.15 -3.40
CA SER A 13 -1.50 6.75 -4.22
C SER A 13 -1.31 5.44 -4.97
N ALA A 14 -0.20 4.73 -4.75
CA ALA A 14 0.00 3.42 -5.35
C ALA A 14 -0.94 2.39 -4.71
N MET A 15 -1.46 1.48 -5.51
CA MET A 15 -2.22 0.34 -4.98
C MET A 15 -1.26 -0.76 -4.59
N VAL A 16 -1.51 -1.38 -3.46
CA VAL A 16 -0.73 -2.50 -2.96
C VAL A 16 -1.66 -3.63 -2.57
N LYS A 17 -1.11 -4.82 -2.46
CA LYS A 17 -1.86 -6.00 -2.03
C LYS A 17 -0.98 -6.84 -1.12
N ASP A 18 -1.62 -7.60 -0.23
CA ASP A 18 -0.91 -8.52 0.63
C ASP A 18 -1.07 -9.97 0.15
N GLU A 19 -0.52 -10.92 0.90
CA GLU A 19 -0.56 -12.34 0.53
C GLU A 19 -1.97 -12.94 0.64
N GLU A 20 -2.87 -12.28 1.33
CA GLU A 20 -4.25 -12.74 1.49
C GLU A 20 -5.20 -12.06 0.49
N HIS A 21 -4.65 -11.37 -0.48
CA HIS A 21 -5.41 -10.62 -1.49
C HIS A 21 -6.21 -9.44 -0.93
N ASN A 22 -5.78 -8.90 0.19
CA ASN A 22 -6.31 -7.64 0.67
C ASN A 22 -5.64 -6.50 -0.09
N TYR A 23 -6.42 -5.50 -0.47
CA TYR A 23 -5.92 -4.37 -1.23
C TYR A 23 -5.91 -3.11 -0.37
N GLY A 24 -4.98 -2.23 -0.67
CA GLY A 24 -4.90 -0.95 0.00
C GLY A 24 -4.30 0.10 -0.92
N ILE A 25 -4.36 1.34 -0.48
CA ILE A 25 -3.75 2.46 -1.20
C ILE A 25 -2.77 3.15 -0.26
N VAL A 26 -1.55 3.33 -0.72
CA VAL A 26 -0.53 4.04 0.03
C VAL A 26 -0.84 5.53 -0.02
N THR A 27 -1.11 6.14 1.12
CA THR A 27 -1.43 7.56 1.18
C THR A 27 -0.27 8.40 1.67
N GLU A 28 0.68 7.81 2.40
CA GLU A 28 1.88 8.49 2.85
C GLU A 28 3.06 7.54 2.78
N ILE A 29 4.23 8.07 2.53
CA ILE A 29 5.47 7.27 2.46
C ILE A 29 6.46 7.73 3.54
N GLU A 30 6.51 9.01 3.85
CA GLU A 30 7.39 9.56 4.85
C GLU A 30 6.61 10.43 5.84
N PRO A 31 6.94 10.37 7.11
CA PRO A 31 7.98 9.59 7.76
C PRO A 31 7.63 8.10 7.92
N LYS A 32 6.39 7.74 7.64
CA LYS A 32 5.93 6.34 7.71
C LYS A 32 5.06 6.03 6.49
N ILE A 33 5.08 4.77 6.10
CA ILE A 33 4.20 4.30 5.04
C ILE A 33 2.82 4.02 5.66
N VAL A 34 1.81 4.68 5.14
CA VAL A 34 0.41 4.52 5.61
C VAL A 34 -0.40 3.89 4.48
N ILE A 35 -1.02 2.75 4.77
CA ILE A 35 -1.89 2.06 3.83
C ILE A 35 -3.32 2.17 4.33
N LYS A 36 -4.19 2.74 3.50
CA LYS A 36 -5.61 2.87 3.77
C LYS A 36 -6.39 1.81 3.02
N GLY A 37 -7.55 1.46 3.55
CA GLY A 37 -8.44 0.55 2.84
C GLY A 37 -8.93 1.17 1.54
N VAL A 38 -9.49 0.34 0.67
CA VAL A 38 -9.99 0.79 -0.63
C VAL A 38 -11.51 0.85 -0.57
N VAL A 39 -12.07 1.97 -1.01
CA VAL A 39 -13.51 2.12 -1.18
C VAL A 39 -13.81 2.39 -2.65
N ASN A 40 -14.98 1.98 -3.09
CA ASN A 40 -15.40 2.22 -4.46
C ASN A 40 -15.99 3.63 -4.56
N GLY A 41 -15.23 4.55 -5.13
CA GLY A 41 -15.61 5.95 -5.26
C GLY A 41 -16.16 6.32 -6.63
N GLY A 42 -16.91 5.45 -7.26
CA GLY A 42 -17.43 5.69 -8.60
C GLY A 42 -16.58 5.01 -9.66
N PHE A 43 -15.84 5.78 -10.45
CA PHE A 43 -15.03 5.23 -11.54
C PHE A 43 -13.68 4.68 -11.07
N MET A 44 -13.22 5.11 -9.92
CA MET A 44 -11.88 4.75 -9.46
C MET A 44 -11.91 4.30 -7.99
N PRO A 45 -11.06 3.33 -7.63
CA PRO A 45 -10.87 3.00 -6.23
C PRO A 45 -10.27 4.20 -5.52
N MET A 46 -10.73 4.49 -4.33
CA MET A 46 -10.25 5.61 -3.52
C MET A 46 -9.84 5.11 -2.14
N PRO A 47 -8.89 5.79 -1.48
CA PRO A 47 -8.52 5.40 -0.13
C PRO A 47 -9.67 5.72 0.84
N SER A 48 -9.94 4.78 1.73
CA SER A 48 -10.91 5.00 2.80
C SER A 48 -10.28 5.85 3.90
N GLU A 49 -11.08 6.24 4.88
CA GLU A 49 -10.56 6.96 6.04
C GLU A 49 -9.90 6.02 7.03
N GLU A 50 -10.08 4.72 6.87
CA GLU A 50 -9.54 3.72 7.78
C GLU A 50 -8.13 3.32 7.38
N THR A 51 -7.19 3.49 8.33
CA THR A 51 -5.82 3.03 8.14
C THR A 51 -5.77 1.55 8.46
N ILE A 52 -5.40 0.73 7.48
CA ILE A 52 -5.35 -0.72 7.67
C ILE A 52 -3.95 -1.22 7.99
N ALA A 53 -2.91 -0.47 7.66
CA ALA A 53 -1.55 -0.85 7.99
C ALA A 53 -0.64 0.37 7.98
N THR A 54 0.40 0.33 8.81
CA THR A 54 1.47 1.34 8.80
C THR A 54 2.80 0.64 8.93
N PHE A 55 3.81 1.17 8.27
CA PHE A 55 5.16 0.60 8.30
C PHE A 55 6.19 1.72 8.38
N ASN A 56 7.32 1.44 9.01
CA ASN A 56 8.39 2.41 9.15
C ASN A 56 9.26 2.53 7.90
N SER A 57 9.21 1.53 7.04
CA SER A 57 10.01 1.52 5.81
C SER A 57 9.37 0.61 4.78
N VAL A 58 9.80 0.77 3.53
CA VAL A 58 9.37 -0.12 2.43
C VAL A 58 9.76 -1.56 2.73
N LEU A 59 10.94 -1.78 3.31
CA LEU A 59 11.38 -3.13 3.66
C LEU A 59 10.43 -3.78 4.66
N ASP A 60 10.00 -3.04 5.66
CA ASP A 60 9.05 -3.55 6.64
C ASP A 60 7.71 -3.90 5.98
N MET A 61 7.27 -3.05 5.06
CA MET A 61 6.03 -3.29 4.32
C MET A 61 6.12 -4.57 3.49
N VAL A 62 7.21 -4.73 2.76
CA VAL A 62 7.42 -5.91 1.92
C VAL A 62 7.56 -7.17 2.75
N ASP A 63 8.26 -7.09 3.89
CA ASP A 63 8.42 -8.23 4.80
C ASP A 63 7.08 -8.68 5.38
N ALA A 64 6.14 -7.76 5.50
CA ALA A 64 4.78 -8.10 5.96
C ALA A 64 3.89 -8.66 4.84
N GLY A 65 4.41 -8.73 3.62
CA GLY A 65 3.68 -9.31 2.50
C GLY A 65 3.01 -8.31 1.56
N TRP A 66 3.17 -7.02 1.80
CA TRP A 66 2.57 -5.98 0.95
C TRP A 66 3.49 -5.65 -0.22
N VAL A 67 2.95 -5.72 -1.43
CA VAL A 67 3.69 -5.41 -2.65
C VAL A 67 2.79 -4.58 -3.58
N LEU A 68 3.41 -3.93 -4.56
CA LEU A 68 2.66 -3.22 -5.59
C LEU A 68 1.75 -4.19 -6.35
N ASP A 69 0.57 -3.73 -6.61
CA ASP A 69 -0.39 -4.49 -7.39
C ASP A 69 -0.21 -4.22 -8.88
#